data_cb681daf273b0c8025fa43e036956742
#
_entry.id   cb681daf273b0c8025fa43e036956742
#
_cell.length_a   1.000
_cell.length_b   1.000
_cell.length_c   1.000
_cell.angle_alpha   90.00
_cell.angle_beta   90.00
_cell.angle_gamma   90.00
#
_symmetry.space_group_name_H-M   'P 1'
#
loop_
_entity.id
_entity.type
_entity.pdbx_description
1 polymer ?
#
loop_
_entity_poly.entity_id
_entity_poly.type
_entity_poly.pdbx_seq_one_letter_code
_entity_poly.pdbx_strand_id
1 'polypeptide(L)'
;MGNRSRTEIVAMILDTANGGGETKTKIMYFAFLSYNQLKEYLSVLVENNLIEYLDGVNKFKTTEKGLKFVKMHNEIGELLQTTIENDKLI
;
A
#
# COMPACT_ATOMS: atom_id res chain seq x y z
N MET A 1 -7.54 -18.07 4.45
CA MET A 1 -6.89 -16.94 3.81
C MET A 1 -7.90 -15.92 3.32
N GLY A 2 -7.93 -14.79 3.94
CA GLY A 2 -8.89 -13.77 3.57
C GLY A 2 -8.55 -13.08 2.26
N ASN A 3 -9.58 -12.57 1.62
CA ASN A 3 -9.41 -11.74 0.44
C ASN A 3 -9.04 -10.33 0.89
N ARG A 4 -7.96 -9.83 0.37
CA ARG A 4 -7.56 -8.45 0.64
C ARG A 4 -8.27 -7.53 -0.35
N SER A 5 -8.72 -6.39 0.12
CA SER A 5 -9.29 -5.39 -0.75
C SER A 5 -8.18 -4.71 -1.55
N ARG A 6 -8.55 -4.04 -2.64
CA ARG A 6 -7.56 -3.30 -3.43
C ARG A 6 -6.90 -2.21 -2.61
N THR A 7 -7.66 -1.52 -1.76
CA THR A 7 -7.11 -0.47 -0.93
C THR A 7 -6.14 -1.03 0.11
N GLU A 8 -6.39 -2.22 0.62
CA GLU A 8 -5.44 -2.87 1.54
C GLU A 8 -4.13 -3.20 0.83
N ILE A 9 -4.22 -3.73 -0.37
CA ILE A 9 -3.03 -4.06 -1.16
C ILE A 9 -2.24 -2.79 -1.49
N VAL A 10 -2.94 -1.73 -1.91
CA VAL A 10 -2.30 -0.45 -2.19
C VAL A 10 -1.60 0.08 -0.94
N ALA A 11 -2.27 0.03 0.21
CA ALA A 11 -1.66 0.48 1.46
C ALA A 11 -0.41 -0.32 1.80
N MET A 12 -0.42 -1.63 1.58
CA MET A 12 0.75 -2.47 1.83
C MET A 12 1.92 -2.10 0.93
N ILE A 13 1.64 -1.86 -0.35
CA ILE A 13 2.68 -1.45 -1.30
C ILE A 13 3.27 -0.11 -0.88
N LEU A 14 2.43 0.87 -0.59
CA LEU A 14 2.88 2.21 -0.25
C LEU A 14 3.62 2.24 1.08
N ASP A 15 3.19 1.43 2.03
CA ASP A 15 3.87 1.33 3.31
C ASP A 15 5.27 0.74 3.15
N THR A 16 5.38 -0.30 2.33
CA THR A 16 6.67 -0.94 2.04
C THR A 16 7.63 0.03 1.35
N ALA A 17 7.13 0.84 0.43
CA ALA A 17 7.95 1.75 -0.37
C ALA A 17 8.18 3.10 0.31
N ASN A 18 7.69 3.27 1.54
CA ASN A 18 7.86 4.50 2.29
C ASN A 18 9.33 4.71 2.69
N GLY A 19 9.71 5.96 2.90
CA GLY A 19 11.07 6.30 3.30
C GLY A 19 11.98 6.42 2.08
N GLY A 20 13.02 5.64 2.04
CA GLY A 20 14.00 5.69 0.95
C GLY A 20 13.58 4.97 -0.31
N GLY A 21 12.44 4.30 -0.28
CA GLY A 21 11.99 3.52 -1.40
C GLY A 21 12.42 2.06 -1.30
N GLU A 22 11.85 1.23 -2.16
CA GLU A 22 12.16 -0.20 -2.17
C GLU A 22 12.18 -0.75 -3.58
N THR A 23 12.89 -1.86 -3.75
CA THR A 23 12.95 -2.54 -5.02
C THR A 23 11.62 -3.24 -5.31
N LYS A 24 11.35 -3.43 -6.59
CA LYS A 24 10.16 -4.16 -7.04
C LYS A 24 10.08 -5.53 -6.37
N THR A 25 11.19 -6.22 -6.28
CA THR A 25 11.23 -7.57 -5.71
C THR A 25 10.81 -7.57 -4.24
N LYS A 26 11.30 -6.61 -3.46
CA LYS A 26 10.92 -6.51 -2.05
C LYS A 26 9.46 -6.13 -1.88
N ILE A 27 8.97 -5.19 -2.69
CA ILE A 27 7.56 -4.80 -2.64
C ILE A 27 6.68 -6.02 -2.93
N MET A 28 7.04 -6.76 -3.97
CA MET A 28 6.29 -7.97 -4.33
C MET A 28 6.23 -8.97 -3.18
N TYR A 29 7.36 -9.16 -2.53
CA TYR A 29 7.48 -10.11 -1.43
C TYR A 29 6.64 -9.67 -0.22
N PHE A 30 6.80 -8.42 0.19
CA PHE A 30 6.11 -7.93 1.38
C PHE A 30 4.61 -7.74 1.16
N ALA A 31 4.20 -7.44 -0.06
CA ALA A 31 2.78 -7.28 -0.38
C ALA A 31 2.11 -8.60 -0.77
N PHE A 32 2.86 -9.69 -0.81
CA PHE A 32 2.35 -11.02 -1.17
C PHE A 32 1.65 -11.01 -2.52
N LEU A 33 2.31 -10.45 -3.53
CA LEU A 33 1.75 -10.37 -4.87
C LEU A 33 2.59 -11.17 -5.86
N SER A 34 1.94 -11.64 -6.92
CA SER A 34 2.68 -12.18 -8.05
C SER A 34 3.30 -11.01 -8.81
N TYR A 35 4.25 -11.32 -9.69
CA TYR A 35 4.89 -10.29 -10.51
C TYR A 35 3.87 -9.53 -11.35
N ASN A 36 2.95 -10.25 -11.98
CA ASN A 36 1.95 -9.62 -12.83
C ASN A 36 0.99 -8.72 -12.05
N GLN A 37 0.59 -9.17 -10.86
CA GLN A 37 -0.25 -8.34 -9.99
C GLN A 37 0.46 -7.07 -9.58
N LEU A 38 1.72 -7.20 -9.14
CA LEU A 38 2.49 -6.03 -8.74
C LEU A 38 2.64 -5.05 -9.88
N LYS A 39 2.93 -5.56 -11.07
CA LYS A 39 3.11 -4.73 -12.26
C LYS A 39 1.88 -3.87 -12.53
N GLU A 40 0.70 -4.48 -12.41
CA GLU A 40 -0.56 -3.77 -12.62
C GLU A 40 -0.77 -2.70 -11.55
N TYR A 41 -0.54 -3.04 -10.28
CA TYR A 41 -0.68 -2.07 -9.19
C TYR A 41 0.30 -0.93 -9.32
N LEU A 42 1.56 -1.22 -9.61
CA LEU A 42 2.57 -0.17 -9.75
C LEU A 42 2.22 0.81 -10.87
N SER A 43 1.70 0.28 -11.98
CA SER A 43 1.31 1.12 -13.10
C SER A 43 0.25 2.13 -12.66
N VAL A 44 -0.78 1.67 -11.97
CA VAL A 44 -1.86 2.54 -11.49
C VAL A 44 -1.33 3.54 -10.45
N LEU A 45 -0.47 3.09 -9.54
CA LEU A 45 0.04 3.94 -8.49
C LEU A 45 0.95 5.03 -9.02
N VAL A 46 1.78 4.72 -10.01
CA VAL A 46 2.63 5.72 -10.66
C VAL A 46 1.76 6.72 -11.41
N GLU A 47 0.76 6.23 -12.14
CA GLU A 47 -0.14 7.05 -12.92
C GLU A 47 -0.90 8.05 -12.04
N ASN A 48 -1.23 7.64 -10.83
CA ASN A 48 -1.95 8.48 -9.87
C ASN A 48 -1.04 9.26 -8.93
N ASN A 49 0.25 9.24 -9.16
CA ASN A 49 1.24 9.96 -8.36
C ASN A 49 1.29 9.55 -6.89
N LEU A 50 0.94 8.30 -6.61
CA LEU A 50 1.00 7.77 -5.24
C LEU A 50 2.36 7.15 -4.95
N ILE A 51 3.06 6.72 -5.99
CA ILE A 51 4.40 6.17 -5.90
C ILE A 51 5.20 6.69 -7.08
N GLU A 52 6.50 6.86 -6.90
CA GLU A 52 7.38 7.31 -7.97
C GLU A 52 8.54 6.35 -8.15
N TYR A 53 9.01 6.21 -9.37
CA TYR A 53 10.16 5.39 -9.67
C TYR A 53 11.43 6.24 -9.57
N LEU A 54 12.39 5.78 -8.79
CA LEU A 54 13.67 6.45 -8.63
C LEU A 54 14.65 5.86 -9.63
N ASP A 55 14.82 6.57 -10.75
CA ASP A 55 15.69 6.18 -11.82
C ASP A 55 17.12 6.16 -11.34
N GLY A 56 17.95 5.40 -11.50
CA GLY A 56 19.32 5.38 -10.98
C GLY A 56 19.54 4.40 -9.85
N VAL A 57 18.52 4.17 -9.03
CA VAL A 57 18.63 3.19 -7.94
C VAL A 57 17.63 2.04 -8.10
N ASN A 58 16.81 2.07 -9.12
CA ASN A 58 15.83 1.03 -9.42
C ASN A 58 14.91 0.73 -8.24
N LYS A 59 14.41 1.78 -7.61
CA LYS A 59 13.49 1.66 -6.47
C LYS A 59 12.23 2.45 -6.73
N PHE A 60 11.16 2.05 -6.06
CA PHE A 60 9.91 2.79 -6.05
C PHE A 60 9.74 3.42 -4.68
N LYS A 61 9.34 4.68 -4.65
CA LYS A 61 9.22 5.42 -3.40
C LYS A 61 7.83 6.03 -3.30
N THR A 62 7.22 5.90 -2.13
CA THR A 62 5.91 6.48 -1.87
C THR A 62 6.02 8.00 -1.81
N THR A 63 5.12 8.68 -2.53
CA THR A 63 5.06 10.15 -2.56
C THR A 63 4.32 10.66 -1.34
N GLU A 64 4.32 12.01 -1.19
CA GLU A 64 3.51 12.62 -0.13
C GLU A 64 2.03 12.28 -0.28
N LYS A 65 1.54 12.25 -1.52
CA LYS A 65 0.17 11.87 -1.78
C LYS A 65 -0.07 10.42 -1.36
N GLY A 66 0.90 9.55 -1.63
CA GLY A 66 0.83 8.15 -1.21
C GLY A 66 0.80 8.01 0.31
N LEU A 67 1.56 8.82 1.02
CA LEU A 67 1.56 8.81 2.48
C LEU A 67 0.21 9.26 3.04
N LYS A 68 -0.43 10.22 2.39
CA LYS A 68 -1.79 10.63 2.77
C LYS A 68 -2.76 9.47 2.62
N PHE A 69 -2.62 8.72 1.54
CA PHE A 69 -3.47 7.54 1.32
C PHE A 69 -3.31 6.55 2.46
N VAL A 70 -2.07 6.23 2.84
CA VAL A 70 -1.80 5.27 3.91
C VAL A 70 -2.38 5.77 5.23
N LYS A 71 -2.19 7.05 5.52
CA LYS A 71 -2.71 7.64 6.75
C LYS A 71 -4.23 7.55 6.81
N MET A 72 -4.90 7.91 5.73
CA MET A 72 -6.36 7.84 5.67
C MET A 72 -6.86 6.41 5.79
N HIS A 73 -6.18 5.49 5.14
CA HIS A 73 -6.53 4.07 5.21
C HIS A 73 -6.43 3.56 6.64
N ASN A 74 -5.37 3.93 7.35
CA ASN A 74 -5.17 3.51 8.73
C ASN A 74 -6.22 4.13 9.65
N GLU A 75 -6.58 5.39 9.43
CA GLU A 75 -7.60 6.06 10.23
C GLU A 75 -8.96 5.39 10.06
N ILE A 76 -9.32 5.06 8.83
CA ILE A 76 -10.56 4.35 8.55
C ILE A 76 -10.55 2.98 9.24
N GLY A 77 -9.43 2.28 9.17
CA GLY A 77 -9.27 1.00 9.80
C GLY A 77 -9.47 1.05 11.31
N GLU A 78 -8.92 2.09 11.95
CA GLU A 78 -9.08 2.28 13.38
C GLU A 78 -10.53 2.53 13.76
N LEU A 79 -11.21 3.38 13.00
CA LEU A 79 -12.61 3.66 13.25
C LEU A 79 -13.47 2.41 13.10
N LEU A 80 -13.20 1.64 12.06
CA LEU A 80 -13.95 0.43 11.80
C LEU A 80 -13.70 -0.62 12.88
N GLN A 81 -12.48 -0.74 13.33
CA GLN A 81 -12.11 -1.69 14.38
C GLN A 81 -12.81 -1.34 15.69
N THR A 82 -12.83 -0.08 16.05
CA THR A 82 -13.51 0.38 17.26
C THR A 82 -15.00 0.05 17.20
N THR A 83 -15.61 0.26 16.05
CA THR A 83 -17.03 -0.05 15.86
C THR A 83 -17.28 -1.55 16.01
N ILE A 84 -16.43 -2.37 15.44
CA ILE A 84 -16.56 -3.83 15.53
C ILE A 84 -16.39 -4.29 16.97
N GLU A 85 -15.43 -3.74 17.70
CA GLU A 85 -15.21 -4.09 19.09
C GLU A 85 -16.41 -3.74 19.96
N ASN A 86 -17.00 -2.58 19.73
CA ASN A 86 -18.19 -2.16 20.46
C ASN A 86 -19.36 -3.10 20.19
N ASP A 87 -19.53 -3.55 18.95
CA ASP A 87 -20.57 -4.50 18.60
C ASP A 87 -20.38 -5.83 19.32
N LYS A 88 -19.13 -6.25 19.48
CA LYS A 88 -18.83 -7.49 20.17
C LYS A 88 -19.16 -7.45 21.66
N LEU A 89 -19.15 -6.28 22.22
CA LEU A 89 -19.46 -6.12 23.64
C LEU A 89 -20.94 -6.19 23.93
N ILE A 90 -21.74 -6.07 22.94
CA ILE A 90 -23.17 -6.18 23.04
C ILE A 90 -23.60 -7.64 22.96
#